data_7de4490a7bde2fa81c4b39072e63dba7
#
_entry.id   7de4490a7bde2fa81c4b39072e63dba7
#
_cell.length_a   1.000
_cell.length_b   1.000
_cell.length_c   1.000
_cell.angle_alpha   90.00
_cell.angle_beta   90.00
_cell.angle_gamma   90.00
#
_symmetry.space_group_name_H-M   'P 1'
#
loop_
_entity.id
_entity.type
_entity.pdbx_description
1 polymer ?
#
loop_
_entity_poly.entity_id
_entity_poly.type
_entity_poly.pdbx_seq_one_letter_code
_entity_poly.pdbx_strand_id
1 'polypeptide(L)'
;MTPSKNAQNPLTQSLNLPTRNKWTHRAAAEYLHCSRATVAIYATTICPVISDFRAECPRDIKGGIKSGFSLSQYQFWVLVKTIMFARLLKADLNGASYRQELKQTICKGQAHLSRAAYRYELEMQDDSAA
;
A
#
# COMPACT_ATOMS: atom_id res chain seq x y z
N MET A 1 -17.15 2.74 -24.14
CA MET A 1 -15.80 2.26 -24.16
C MET A 1 -14.91 3.03 -23.19
N THR A 2 -14.28 2.36 -22.31
CA THR A 2 -13.53 3.08 -21.29
C THR A 2 -12.30 2.30 -20.85
N PRO A 3 -11.31 2.18 -21.73
CA PRO A 3 -10.04 1.58 -21.32
C PRO A 3 -9.41 2.30 -20.14
N SER A 4 -9.83 3.53 -19.92
CA SER A 4 -9.30 4.34 -18.83
C SER A 4 -9.59 3.76 -17.44
N LYS A 5 -10.65 2.96 -17.27
CA LYS A 5 -10.94 2.37 -15.97
C LYS A 5 -9.82 1.45 -15.50
N ASN A 6 -9.33 0.59 -16.39
CA ASN A 6 -8.24 -0.30 -16.04
C ASN A 6 -6.93 0.44 -15.87
N ALA A 7 -6.71 1.45 -16.71
CA ALA A 7 -5.50 2.26 -16.63
C ALA A 7 -5.43 3.07 -15.34
N GLN A 8 -6.59 3.34 -14.72
CA GLN A 8 -6.66 4.14 -13.51
C GLN A 8 -6.68 3.33 -12.23
N ASN A 9 -6.59 2.01 -12.32
CA ASN A 9 -6.55 1.18 -11.12
C ASN A 9 -5.19 1.31 -10.44
N PRO A 10 -5.10 1.94 -9.25
CA PRO A 10 -3.82 2.16 -8.60
C PRO A 10 -3.09 0.88 -8.23
N LEU A 11 -3.81 -0.22 -8.02
CA LEU A 11 -3.17 -1.49 -7.65
C LEU A 11 -2.30 -2.06 -8.77
N THR A 12 -2.64 -1.77 -10.01
CA THR A 12 -1.89 -2.27 -11.17
C THR A 12 -1.07 -1.18 -11.85
N GLN A 13 -1.23 0.05 -11.42
CA GLN A 13 -0.54 1.19 -12.02
C GLN A 13 0.88 1.29 -11.48
N SER A 14 1.83 1.54 -12.37
CA SER A 14 3.22 1.75 -11.97
C SER A 14 3.37 3.08 -11.23
N LEU A 15 4.16 3.10 -10.17
CA LEU A 15 4.39 4.30 -9.37
C LEU A 15 5.85 4.69 -9.40
N ASN A 16 6.09 5.99 -9.52
CA ASN A 16 7.43 6.53 -9.45
C ASN A 16 7.59 7.21 -8.08
N LEU A 17 8.05 6.44 -7.10
CA LEU A 17 8.13 6.89 -5.72
C LEU A 17 9.55 7.30 -5.34
N PRO A 18 9.70 8.28 -4.44
CA PRO A 18 11.01 8.58 -3.87
C PRO A 18 11.53 7.35 -3.14
N THR A 19 12.86 7.17 -3.14
CA THR A 19 13.50 6.02 -2.50
C THR A 19 14.11 6.43 -1.18
N ARG A 20 13.77 5.69 -0.12
CA ARG A 20 14.35 5.87 1.21
C ARG A 20 14.63 4.52 1.83
N ASN A 21 15.63 4.46 2.72
CA ASN A 21 15.91 3.24 3.47
C ASN A 21 14.73 2.87 4.35
N LYS A 22 14.14 3.86 4.99
CA LYS A 22 12.98 3.67 5.86
C LYS A 22 12.04 4.85 5.72
N TRP A 23 10.76 4.56 5.86
CA TRP A 23 9.71 5.58 5.86
C TRP A 23 9.07 5.61 7.23
N THR A 24 9.22 6.72 7.95
CA THR A 24 8.45 6.92 9.17
C THR A 24 6.99 7.16 8.80
N HIS A 25 6.09 6.94 9.76
CA HIS A 25 4.67 7.26 9.51
C HIS A 25 4.50 8.73 9.17
N ARG A 26 5.30 9.59 9.79
CA ARG A 26 5.27 11.02 9.50
C ARG A 26 5.64 11.33 8.06
N ALA A 27 6.75 10.75 7.60
CA ALA A 27 7.21 11.00 6.23
C ALA A 27 6.21 10.46 5.20
N ALA A 28 5.65 9.28 5.46
CA ALA A 28 4.63 8.70 4.59
C ALA A 28 3.38 9.57 4.57
N ALA A 29 2.95 10.06 5.73
CA ALA A 29 1.78 10.92 5.83
C ALA A 29 1.98 12.23 5.07
N GLU A 30 3.16 12.81 5.16
CA GLU A 30 3.48 14.03 4.41
C GLU A 30 3.42 13.80 2.91
N TYR A 31 3.99 12.70 2.45
CA TYR A 31 3.95 12.36 1.02
C TYR A 31 2.52 12.16 0.53
N LEU A 32 1.70 11.48 1.33
CA LEU A 32 0.34 11.13 0.95
C LEU A 32 -0.69 12.20 1.29
N HIS A 33 -0.27 13.28 1.93
CA HIS A 33 -1.16 14.37 2.36
C HIS A 33 -2.28 13.87 3.26
N CYS A 34 -1.91 13.08 4.26
CA CYS A 34 -2.87 12.57 5.26
C CYS A 34 -2.22 12.62 6.64
N SER A 35 -2.95 12.18 7.67
CA SER A 35 -2.43 12.16 9.03
C SER A 35 -1.62 10.89 9.28
N ARG A 36 -0.77 10.94 10.32
CA ARG A 36 -0.04 9.75 10.76
C ARG A 36 -1.01 8.66 11.23
N ALA A 37 -2.11 9.07 11.84
CA ALA A 37 -3.14 8.12 12.27
C ALA A 37 -3.71 7.35 11.08
N THR A 38 -3.91 8.03 9.95
CA THR A 38 -4.39 7.38 8.73
C THR A 38 -3.37 6.35 8.24
N VAL A 39 -2.08 6.71 8.23
CA VAL A 39 -1.03 5.76 7.85
C VAL A 39 -1.07 4.52 8.75
N ALA A 40 -1.18 4.72 10.05
CA ALA A 40 -1.22 3.62 11.01
C ALA A 40 -2.43 2.71 10.77
N ILE A 41 -3.59 3.29 10.51
CA ILE A 41 -4.81 2.53 10.25
C ILE A 41 -4.65 1.65 9.01
N TYR A 42 -4.11 2.23 7.92
CA TYR A 42 -3.93 1.45 6.69
C TYR A 42 -2.86 0.38 6.85
N ALA A 43 -1.75 0.69 7.53
CA ALA A 43 -0.73 -0.32 7.77
C ALA A 43 -1.29 -1.49 8.57
N THR A 44 -2.12 -1.21 9.57
CA THR A 44 -2.78 -2.23 10.39
C THR A 44 -3.77 -3.06 9.56
N THR A 45 -4.46 -2.41 8.63
CA THR A 45 -5.43 -3.10 7.75
C THR A 45 -4.72 -4.00 6.74
N ILE A 46 -3.59 -3.56 6.20
CA ILE A 46 -2.83 -4.32 5.21
C ILE A 46 -2.13 -5.53 5.83
N CYS A 47 -1.61 -5.36 7.03
CA CYS A 47 -0.74 -6.35 7.67
C CYS A 47 -1.31 -7.77 7.68
N PRO A 48 -2.57 -8.02 8.11
CA PRO A 48 -3.08 -9.38 8.14
C PRO A 48 -3.43 -9.94 6.75
N VAL A 49 -3.51 -9.08 5.73
CA VAL A 49 -3.97 -9.50 4.40
C VAL A 49 -2.82 -9.79 3.46
N ILE A 50 -1.77 -8.96 3.49
CA ILE A 50 -0.63 -9.10 2.58
C ILE A 50 0.53 -9.72 3.34
N SER A 51 0.79 -11.00 3.08
CA SER A 51 1.80 -11.76 3.84
C SER A 51 3.21 -11.19 3.66
N ASP A 52 3.57 -10.73 2.47
CA ASP A 52 4.89 -10.15 2.24
C ASP A 52 5.09 -8.85 3.02
N PHE A 53 4.03 -8.04 3.13
CA PHE A 53 4.05 -6.84 3.95
C PHE A 53 4.25 -7.20 5.42
N ARG A 54 3.49 -8.20 5.89
CA ARG A 54 3.56 -8.65 7.26
C ARG A 54 4.94 -9.20 7.62
N ALA A 55 5.58 -9.87 6.66
CA ALA A 55 6.89 -10.47 6.88
C ALA A 55 7.96 -9.43 7.23
N GLU A 56 7.78 -8.18 6.81
CA GLU A 56 8.71 -7.10 7.09
C GLU A 56 8.36 -6.29 8.33
N CYS A 57 7.25 -6.62 9.00
CA CYS A 57 6.85 -5.91 10.21
C CYS A 57 7.67 -6.43 11.40
N PRO A 58 8.21 -5.52 12.24
CA PRO A 58 8.92 -5.95 13.44
C PRO A 58 7.97 -6.60 14.44
N ARG A 59 8.49 -7.55 15.21
CA ARG A 59 7.72 -8.25 16.22
C ARG A 59 8.05 -7.72 17.59
N ASP A 60 7.06 -7.74 18.49
CA ASP A 60 7.29 -7.42 19.89
C ASP A 60 7.74 -8.69 20.63
N ILE A 61 7.97 -8.56 21.93
CA ILE A 61 8.45 -9.66 22.77
C ILE A 61 7.49 -10.85 22.73
N LYS A 62 6.19 -10.59 22.59
CA LYS A 62 5.18 -11.62 22.58
C LYS A 62 4.93 -12.22 21.20
N GLY A 63 5.69 -11.79 20.19
CA GLY A 63 5.53 -12.28 18.84
C GLY A 63 4.49 -11.55 18.00
N GLY A 64 3.81 -10.57 18.57
CA GLY A 64 2.84 -9.76 17.84
C GLY A 64 3.54 -8.68 17.01
N ILE A 65 2.78 -8.02 16.16
CA ILE A 65 3.31 -6.92 15.35
C ILE A 65 3.49 -5.68 16.22
N LYS A 66 4.70 -5.13 16.21
CA LYS A 66 5.00 -3.90 16.93
C LYS A 66 4.33 -2.73 16.24
N SER A 67 3.60 -1.90 16.99
CA SER A 67 2.94 -0.73 16.43
C SER A 67 3.91 0.41 16.18
N GLY A 68 3.55 1.33 15.28
CA GLY A 68 4.33 2.52 15.01
C GLY A 68 5.67 2.29 14.35
N PHE A 69 5.86 1.14 13.73
CA PHE A 69 7.13 0.79 13.09
C PHE A 69 7.38 1.62 11.84
N SER A 70 8.66 1.77 11.48
CA SER A 70 9.03 2.40 10.21
C SER A 70 8.81 1.44 9.07
N LEU A 71 8.34 1.97 7.93
CA LEU A 71 8.03 1.16 6.76
C LEU A 71 9.27 1.00 5.89
N SER A 72 9.44 -0.17 5.29
CA SER A 72 10.43 -0.36 4.23
C SER A 72 9.94 0.30 2.95
N GLN A 73 10.81 0.40 1.95
CA GLN A 73 10.40 0.96 0.66
C GLN A 73 9.28 0.11 0.04
N TYR A 74 9.37 -1.21 0.14
CA TYR A 74 8.30 -2.09 -0.34
C TYR A 74 6.99 -1.82 0.40
N GLN A 75 7.05 -1.74 1.74
CA GLN A 75 5.86 -1.47 2.53
C GLN A 75 5.25 -0.12 2.20
N PHE A 76 6.09 0.88 1.97
CA PHE A 76 5.61 2.19 1.54
C PHE A 76 4.90 2.11 0.20
N TRP A 77 5.46 1.36 -0.75
CA TRP A 77 4.85 1.14 -2.06
C TRP A 77 3.46 0.51 -1.93
N VAL A 78 3.32 -0.52 -1.08
CA VAL A 78 2.02 -1.14 -0.83
C VAL A 78 1.05 -0.15 -0.22
N LEU A 79 1.53 0.61 0.74
CA LEU A 79 0.70 1.61 1.43
C LEU A 79 0.18 2.66 0.45
N VAL A 80 1.03 3.19 -0.40
CA VAL A 80 0.63 4.21 -1.38
C VAL A 80 -0.43 3.68 -2.32
N LYS A 81 -0.22 2.47 -2.87
CA LYS A 81 -1.21 1.87 -3.76
C LYS A 81 -2.54 1.66 -3.07
N THR A 82 -2.50 1.19 -1.82
CA THR A 82 -3.72 0.95 -1.05
C THR A 82 -4.48 2.23 -0.78
N ILE A 83 -3.78 3.28 -0.37
CA ILE A 83 -4.42 4.56 -0.06
C ILE A 83 -4.99 5.22 -1.32
N MET A 84 -4.27 5.15 -2.42
CA MET A 84 -4.77 5.68 -3.69
C MET A 84 -6.05 4.96 -4.12
N PHE A 85 -6.07 3.64 -3.96
CA PHE A 85 -7.27 2.87 -4.27
C PHE A 85 -8.41 3.22 -3.32
N ALA A 86 -8.11 3.38 -2.04
CA ALA A 86 -9.10 3.76 -1.03
C ALA A 86 -9.74 5.10 -1.35
N ARG A 87 -8.95 6.05 -1.85
CA ARG A 87 -9.48 7.36 -2.23
C ARG A 87 -10.48 7.27 -3.37
N LEU A 88 -10.24 6.35 -4.31
CA LEU A 88 -11.21 6.11 -5.37
C LEU A 88 -12.49 5.48 -4.83
N LEU A 89 -12.37 4.50 -3.94
CA LEU A 89 -13.54 3.87 -3.34
C LEU A 89 -14.36 4.84 -2.53
N LYS A 90 -13.68 5.76 -1.83
CA LYS A 90 -14.36 6.72 -0.98
C LYS A 90 -15.28 7.65 -1.75
N ALA A 91 -15.02 7.85 -3.02
CA ALA A 91 -15.89 8.65 -3.86
C ALA A 91 -17.24 7.98 -4.09
N ASP A 92 -17.26 6.64 -4.03
CA ASP A 92 -18.46 5.87 -4.35
C ASP A 92 -19.12 5.23 -3.14
N LEU A 93 -18.38 5.03 -2.05
CA LEU A 93 -18.86 4.28 -0.89
C LEU A 93 -18.67 5.08 0.40
N ASN A 94 -19.57 4.84 1.36
CA ASN A 94 -19.55 5.55 2.64
C ASN A 94 -19.42 4.59 3.83
N GLY A 95 -18.77 5.06 4.88
CA GLY A 95 -18.78 4.44 6.19
C GLY A 95 -18.27 3.01 6.24
N ALA A 96 -19.03 2.14 6.90
CA ALA A 96 -18.64 0.74 7.10
C ALA A 96 -18.49 -0.03 5.80
N SER A 97 -19.33 0.26 4.82
CA SER A 97 -19.28 -0.41 3.51
C SER A 97 -17.96 -0.15 2.82
N TYR A 98 -17.44 1.07 2.93
CA TYR A 98 -16.17 1.45 2.35
C TYR A 98 -15.02 0.61 2.92
N ARG A 99 -14.97 0.44 4.24
CA ARG A 99 -13.89 -0.31 4.89
C ARG A 99 -13.92 -1.78 4.53
N GLN A 100 -15.10 -2.36 4.50
CA GLN A 100 -15.27 -3.76 4.15
C GLN A 100 -14.89 -4.02 2.71
N GLU A 101 -15.32 -3.15 1.80
CA GLU A 101 -15.00 -3.27 0.38
C GLU A 101 -13.51 -3.11 0.16
N LEU A 102 -12.87 -2.19 0.84
CA LEU A 102 -11.44 -1.98 0.76
C LEU A 102 -10.69 -3.24 1.17
N LYS A 103 -11.06 -3.82 2.30
CA LYS A 103 -10.41 -5.02 2.80
C LYS A 103 -10.56 -6.19 1.83
N GLN A 104 -11.75 -6.36 1.29
CA GLN A 104 -12.00 -7.42 0.31
C GLN A 104 -11.20 -7.21 -0.96
N THR A 105 -11.09 -5.97 -1.42
CA THR A 105 -10.35 -5.66 -2.63
C THR A 105 -8.87 -5.90 -2.45
N ILE A 106 -8.31 -5.52 -1.29
CA ILE A 106 -6.91 -5.81 -0.98
C ILE A 106 -6.69 -7.32 -0.98
N CYS A 107 -7.60 -8.06 -0.39
CA CYS A 107 -7.49 -9.51 -0.32
C CYS A 107 -7.50 -10.14 -1.71
N LYS A 108 -8.38 -9.70 -2.59
CA LYS A 108 -8.45 -10.19 -3.96
C LYS A 108 -7.24 -9.75 -4.80
N GLY A 109 -6.67 -8.61 -4.47
CA GLY A 109 -5.54 -8.04 -5.20
C GLY A 109 -4.18 -8.35 -4.62
N GLN A 110 -4.07 -9.33 -3.74
CA GLN A 110 -2.81 -9.66 -3.08
C GLN A 110 -1.65 -9.85 -4.05
N ALA A 111 -1.91 -10.50 -5.19
CA ALA A 111 -0.87 -10.76 -6.17
C ALA A 111 -0.25 -9.47 -6.71
N HIS A 112 -1.03 -8.41 -6.80
CA HIS A 112 -0.54 -7.11 -7.29
C HIS A 112 0.24 -6.33 -6.23
N LEU A 113 0.16 -6.76 -4.97
CA LEU A 113 0.81 -6.08 -3.85
C LEU A 113 1.91 -6.93 -3.23
N SER A 114 2.29 -8.03 -3.87
CA SER A 114 3.34 -8.91 -3.39
C SER A 114 4.72 -8.31 -3.64
N ARG A 115 5.72 -8.84 -2.95
CA ARG A 115 7.10 -8.44 -3.19
C ARG A 115 7.53 -8.74 -4.61
N ALA A 116 7.06 -9.85 -5.18
CA ALA A 116 7.36 -10.19 -6.56
C ALA A 116 6.81 -9.14 -7.53
N ALA A 117 5.59 -8.68 -7.29
CA ALA A 117 4.99 -7.62 -8.11
C ALA A 117 5.79 -6.32 -7.99
N TYR A 118 6.25 -6.00 -6.79
CA TYR A 118 7.06 -4.81 -6.55
C TYR A 118 8.38 -4.88 -7.32
N ARG A 119 9.07 -6.01 -7.25
CA ARG A 119 10.33 -6.20 -7.98
C ARG A 119 10.12 -6.12 -9.49
N TYR A 120 9.05 -6.72 -9.97
CA TYR A 120 8.72 -6.68 -11.39
C TYR A 120 8.50 -5.23 -11.85
N GLU A 121 7.78 -4.45 -11.06
CA GLU A 121 7.53 -3.04 -11.39
C GLU A 121 8.85 -2.26 -11.44
N LEU A 122 9.75 -2.49 -10.47
CA LEU A 122 11.06 -1.83 -10.47
C LEU A 122 11.88 -2.18 -11.71
N GLU A 123 11.89 -3.45 -12.10
CA GLU A 123 12.60 -3.91 -13.28
C GLU A 123 12.07 -3.25 -14.55
N MET A 124 10.75 -3.13 -14.64
CA MET A 124 10.14 -2.48 -15.81
C MET A 124 10.47 -0.99 -15.86
N GLN A 125 10.56 -0.34 -14.70
CA GLN A 125 10.94 1.07 -14.64
C GLN A 125 12.40 1.26 -15.07
N ASP A 126 13.30 0.37 -14.64
CA ASP A 126 14.70 0.43 -15.04
C ASP A 126 14.85 0.27 -16.55
N ASP A 127 14.12 -0.68 -17.13
CA ASP A 127 14.14 -0.88 -18.58
C ASP A 127 13.64 0.36 -19.31
N SER A 128 12.61 1.00 -18.78
CA SER A 128 12.08 2.23 -19.38
C SER A 128 13.06 3.38 -19.27
N ALA A 129 13.85 3.43 -18.20
CA ALA A 129 14.83 4.48 -17.98
C ALA A 129 16.07 4.31 -18.87
N ALA A 130 16.32 3.11 -19.28
CA ALA A 130 17.45 2.83 -20.17
C ALA A 130 17.13 3.24 -21.58
#